data_6e060d288083055ed15f55c5637c0428
#
_entry.id   6e060d288083055ed15f55c5637c0428
#
_cell.length_a   1.000
_cell.length_b   1.000
_cell.length_c   1.000
_cell.angle_alpha   90.00
_cell.angle_beta   90.00
_cell.angle_gamma   90.00
#
_symmetry.space_group_name_H-M   'P 1'
#
loop_
_entity.id
_entity.type
_entity.pdbx_description
1 polymer ?
#
loop_
_entity_poly.entity_id
_entity_poly.type
_entity_poly.pdbx_seq_one_letter_code
_entity_poly.pdbx_strand_id
1 'polypeptide(L)'
;LAALIGVALGLSFSNAFACTVEDWKSCAGKPWVNGTNMETPLGEKWWPNALWGADDQAGSTNWYKKPEVVKRAIAQVKEGQTMKIGQPYSGKMPLFGSRTFALRIPGSPTGGPFGPNRVMWYDEMLTAEIGQVGTQYDGLGHIGVQVGADGDKNEMRFYNGVTVQEMEGAYGLVKLGTENLNPIIARGILIDVANARGVEAMEKGDVITMADVKAA
;
A
#
# COMPACT_ATOMS: atom_id res chain seq x y z
N LEU A 1 34.57 -54.22 -25.37
CA LEU A 1 33.31 -53.96 -24.60
C LEU A 1 33.63 -52.93 -23.51
N ALA A 2 33.40 -51.66 -23.75
CA ALA A 2 33.46 -50.60 -22.75
C ALA A 2 32.03 -50.12 -22.47
N ALA A 3 31.55 -50.37 -21.27
CA ALA A 3 30.25 -49.88 -20.84
C ALA A 3 30.41 -48.41 -20.35
N LEU A 4 29.78 -47.49 -21.05
CA LEU A 4 29.61 -46.12 -20.60
C LEU A 4 28.44 -46.06 -19.58
N ILE A 5 28.80 -45.81 -18.33
CA ILE A 5 27.80 -45.48 -17.29
C ILE A 5 27.53 -43.97 -17.40
N GLY A 6 26.42 -43.63 -17.97
CA GLY A 6 25.90 -42.27 -17.97
C GLY A 6 25.30 -41.94 -16.61
N VAL A 7 25.98 -41.06 -15.85
CA VAL A 7 25.39 -40.45 -14.64
C VAL A 7 24.49 -39.30 -15.10
N ALA A 8 23.20 -39.57 -15.11
CA ALA A 8 22.20 -38.50 -15.26
C ALA A 8 22.17 -37.69 -13.95
N LEU A 9 22.79 -36.51 -13.95
CA LEU A 9 22.55 -35.49 -12.94
C LEU A 9 21.11 -34.98 -13.13
N GLY A 10 20.21 -35.50 -12.35
CA GLY A 10 18.87 -34.96 -12.20
C GLY A 10 18.95 -33.59 -11.53
N LEU A 11 18.95 -32.53 -12.33
CA LEU A 11 18.64 -31.22 -11.84
C LEU A 11 17.17 -31.20 -11.43
N SER A 12 16.93 -31.45 -10.14
CA SER A 12 15.63 -31.19 -9.53
C SER A 12 15.45 -29.66 -9.55
N PHE A 13 14.83 -29.14 -10.60
CA PHE A 13 14.19 -27.83 -10.51
C PHE A 13 13.07 -28.01 -9.49
N SER A 14 13.30 -27.51 -8.28
CA SER A 14 12.20 -27.22 -7.38
C SER A 14 11.31 -26.24 -8.13
N ASN A 15 10.17 -26.72 -8.65
CA ASN A 15 9.10 -25.87 -9.07
C ASN A 15 8.70 -25.08 -7.83
N ALA A 16 9.28 -23.89 -7.67
CA ALA A 16 8.66 -22.87 -6.86
C ALA A 16 7.27 -22.68 -7.47
N PHE A 17 6.25 -23.16 -6.81
CA PHE A 17 4.88 -23.02 -7.25
C PHE A 17 4.65 -21.52 -7.42
N ALA A 18 4.61 -21.08 -8.67
CA ALA A 18 4.24 -19.71 -8.96
C ALA A 18 2.83 -19.51 -8.41
N CYS A 19 2.71 -18.61 -7.46
CA CYS A 19 1.44 -18.23 -6.89
C CYS A 19 0.50 -17.79 -8.01
N THR A 20 -0.68 -18.39 -8.09
CA THR A 20 -1.70 -17.98 -9.06
C THR A 20 -2.72 -17.06 -8.41
N VAL A 21 -3.42 -16.31 -9.24
CA VAL A 21 -4.52 -15.43 -8.81
C VAL A 21 -5.64 -16.20 -8.11
N GLU A 22 -5.84 -17.44 -8.49
CA GLU A 22 -6.87 -18.32 -7.93
C GLU A 22 -6.43 -18.92 -6.59
N ASP A 23 -5.13 -19.09 -6.39
CA ASP A 23 -4.56 -19.78 -5.22
C ASP A 23 -3.62 -18.91 -4.38
N TRP A 24 -3.87 -17.59 -4.37
CA TRP A 24 -3.03 -16.63 -3.64
C TRP A 24 -2.91 -16.92 -2.13
N LYS A 25 -3.91 -17.56 -1.54
CA LYS A 25 -3.90 -17.91 -0.10
C LYS A 25 -2.83 -18.92 0.27
N SER A 26 -2.46 -19.80 -0.65
CA SER A 26 -1.38 -20.78 -0.44
C SER A 26 -0.01 -20.13 -0.44
N CYS A 27 0.09 -18.90 -0.91
CA CYS A 27 1.33 -18.14 -1.03
C CYS A 27 1.52 -17.11 0.10
N ALA A 28 0.59 -17.00 1.02
CA ALA A 28 0.73 -16.13 2.19
C ALA A 28 1.85 -16.67 3.11
N GLY A 29 2.80 -15.83 3.43
CA GLY A 29 3.87 -16.17 4.38
C GLY A 29 3.30 -16.52 5.76
N LYS A 30 4.05 -17.30 6.53
CA LYS A 30 3.68 -17.62 7.91
C LYS A 30 3.99 -16.44 8.83
N PRO A 31 3.16 -16.18 9.84
CA PRO A 31 3.46 -15.15 10.82
C PRO A 31 4.80 -15.41 11.53
N TRP A 32 5.60 -14.36 11.66
CA TRP A 32 6.84 -14.44 12.44
C TRP A 32 6.53 -14.59 13.93
N VAL A 33 7.26 -15.47 14.59
CA VAL A 33 7.17 -15.69 16.04
C VAL A 33 8.55 -15.41 16.64
N ASN A 34 8.61 -14.54 17.63
CA ASN A 34 9.87 -14.19 18.28
C ASN A 34 10.59 -15.44 18.85
N GLY A 35 11.88 -15.54 18.56
CA GLY A 35 12.69 -16.69 18.98
C GLY A 35 12.62 -17.91 18.07
N THR A 36 11.97 -17.79 16.91
CA THR A 36 11.99 -18.82 15.86
C THR A 36 13.07 -18.51 14.83
N ASN A 37 13.52 -19.53 14.09
CA ASN A 37 14.45 -19.37 12.97
C ASN A 37 13.72 -18.91 11.69
N MET A 38 13.00 -17.81 11.77
CA MET A 38 12.32 -17.23 10.60
C MET A 38 13.23 -16.22 9.92
N GLU A 39 13.11 -16.12 8.61
CA GLU A 39 14.00 -15.28 7.79
C GLU A 39 13.84 -13.78 8.05
N THR A 40 12.67 -13.36 8.52
CA THR A 40 12.38 -11.96 8.80
C THR A 40 11.51 -11.79 10.05
N PRO A 41 11.44 -10.57 10.63
CA PRO A 41 10.52 -10.28 11.74
C PRO A 41 9.03 -10.47 11.39
N LEU A 42 8.66 -10.49 10.10
CA LEU A 42 7.29 -10.73 9.65
C LEU A 42 7.03 -12.17 9.21
N GLY A 43 8.00 -13.05 9.35
CA GLY A 43 7.87 -14.46 8.97
C GLY A 43 8.78 -14.84 7.81
N GLU A 44 8.27 -15.63 6.88
CA GLU A 44 9.02 -16.02 5.69
C GLU A 44 9.31 -14.77 4.82
N LYS A 45 10.40 -14.84 4.09
CA LYS A 45 10.81 -13.80 3.15
C LYS A 45 9.69 -13.52 2.14
N TRP A 46 9.24 -12.24 2.05
CA TRP A 46 8.13 -11.83 1.18
C TRP A 46 8.57 -11.37 -0.21
N TRP A 47 9.85 -11.48 -0.52
CA TRP A 47 10.41 -11.11 -1.81
C TRP A 47 11.28 -12.20 -2.41
N PRO A 48 11.32 -12.31 -3.76
CA PRO A 48 10.50 -11.55 -4.70
C PRO A 48 9.02 -11.90 -4.56
N ASN A 49 8.13 -10.97 -4.98
CA ASN A 49 6.70 -11.21 -4.94
C ASN A 49 6.34 -12.40 -5.83
N ALA A 50 5.74 -13.45 -5.23
CA ALA A 50 5.44 -14.69 -5.93
C ALA A 50 4.30 -14.55 -6.95
N LEU A 51 3.40 -13.55 -6.75
CA LEU A 51 2.23 -13.36 -7.61
C LEU A 51 2.49 -12.38 -8.75
N TRP A 52 3.20 -11.28 -8.48
CA TRP A 52 3.38 -10.18 -9.44
C TRP A 52 4.80 -10.09 -9.99
N GLY A 53 5.75 -10.87 -9.46
CA GLY A 53 7.14 -10.90 -9.89
C GLY A 53 8.04 -9.87 -9.19
N ALA A 54 9.35 -10.01 -9.46
CA ALA A 54 10.39 -9.25 -8.75
C ALA A 54 10.39 -7.74 -9.06
N ASP A 55 9.93 -7.36 -10.24
CA ASP A 55 9.94 -5.96 -10.69
C ASP A 55 8.64 -5.22 -10.39
N ASP A 56 7.68 -5.88 -9.74
CA ASP A 56 6.39 -5.28 -9.46
C ASP A 56 6.49 -4.16 -8.43
N GLN A 57 5.84 -3.04 -8.73
CA GLN A 57 5.71 -1.85 -7.89
C GLN A 57 4.26 -1.43 -7.66
N ALA A 58 3.30 -2.24 -8.09
CA ALA A 58 1.87 -1.93 -8.02
C ALA A 58 1.13 -2.78 -6.98
N GLY A 59 1.70 -3.89 -6.54
CA GLY A 59 1.15 -4.75 -5.51
C GLY A 59 -0.26 -5.23 -5.83
N SER A 60 -1.12 -5.27 -4.81
CA SER A 60 -2.50 -5.71 -4.96
C SER A 60 -3.35 -4.82 -5.88
N THR A 61 -2.89 -3.61 -6.24
CA THR A 61 -3.61 -2.80 -7.23
C THR A 61 -3.58 -3.42 -8.63
N ASN A 62 -2.70 -4.39 -8.89
CA ASN A 62 -2.71 -5.18 -10.11
C ASN A 62 -4.02 -5.96 -10.33
N TRP A 63 -4.78 -6.25 -9.27
CA TRP A 63 -6.10 -6.84 -9.39
C TRP A 63 -7.07 -5.98 -10.19
N TYR A 64 -6.93 -4.66 -10.11
CA TYR A 64 -7.82 -3.70 -10.78
C TYR A 64 -7.58 -3.60 -12.29
N LYS A 65 -6.48 -4.17 -12.80
CA LYS A 65 -6.27 -4.37 -14.25
C LYS A 65 -7.20 -5.43 -14.84
N LYS A 66 -7.80 -6.27 -14.00
CA LYS A 66 -8.66 -7.36 -14.45
C LYS A 66 -10.07 -6.85 -14.72
N PRO A 67 -10.58 -6.97 -15.97
CA PRO A 67 -11.91 -6.46 -16.33
C PRO A 67 -13.04 -7.02 -15.49
N GLU A 68 -12.93 -8.28 -15.06
CA GLU A 68 -13.92 -8.95 -14.22
C GLU A 68 -14.01 -8.35 -12.80
N VAL A 69 -12.89 -7.85 -12.25
CA VAL A 69 -12.87 -7.16 -10.95
C VAL A 69 -13.61 -5.84 -11.08
N VAL A 70 -13.30 -5.06 -12.10
CA VAL A 70 -13.94 -3.77 -12.37
C VAL A 70 -15.44 -3.96 -12.65
N LYS A 71 -15.82 -4.93 -13.50
CA LYS A 71 -17.22 -5.22 -13.79
C LYS A 71 -18.01 -5.59 -12.54
N ARG A 72 -17.44 -6.40 -11.63
CA ARG A 72 -18.08 -6.74 -10.36
C ARG A 72 -18.23 -5.53 -9.44
N ALA A 73 -17.25 -4.63 -9.43
CA ALA A 73 -17.33 -3.40 -8.66
C ALA A 73 -18.47 -2.50 -9.16
N ILE A 74 -18.54 -2.27 -10.46
CA ILE A 74 -19.59 -1.45 -11.09
C ILE A 74 -20.97 -2.08 -10.87
N ALA A 75 -21.10 -3.41 -10.91
CA ALA A 75 -22.36 -4.10 -10.67
C ALA A 75 -22.94 -3.91 -9.24
N GLN A 76 -22.15 -3.38 -8.29
CA GLN A 76 -22.65 -3.01 -6.96
C GLN A 76 -23.47 -1.71 -6.98
N VAL A 77 -23.31 -0.88 -8.00
CA VAL A 77 -24.05 0.38 -8.13
C VAL A 77 -25.49 0.06 -8.49
N LYS A 78 -26.41 0.31 -7.57
CA LYS A 78 -27.86 0.06 -7.77
C LYS A 78 -28.63 1.34 -8.02
N GLU A 79 -28.41 2.35 -7.20
CA GLU A 79 -29.17 3.59 -7.21
C GLU A 79 -28.39 4.77 -7.81
N GLY A 80 -27.11 4.58 -8.14
CA GLY A 80 -26.26 5.63 -8.70
C GLY A 80 -25.92 6.75 -7.71
N GLN A 81 -26.11 6.53 -6.42
CA GLN A 81 -25.77 7.50 -5.39
C GLN A 81 -24.25 7.61 -5.19
N THR A 82 -23.81 8.83 -4.98
CA THR A 82 -22.40 9.11 -4.63
C THR A 82 -22.33 9.77 -3.25
N MET A 83 -21.35 9.37 -2.45
CA MET A 83 -21.12 9.94 -1.13
C MET A 83 -19.67 10.36 -0.99
N LYS A 84 -19.45 11.55 -0.45
CA LYS A 84 -18.12 12.03 -0.10
C LYS A 84 -17.72 11.46 1.27
N ILE A 85 -16.71 10.61 1.31
CA ILE A 85 -16.22 9.98 2.54
C ILE A 85 -14.86 10.55 3.01
N GLY A 86 -14.16 11.33 2.17
CA GLY A 86 -12.94 12.02 2.57
C GLY A 86 -13.25 13.25 3.42
N GLN A 87 -12.46 13.46 4.47
CA GLN A 87 -12.54 14.69 5.27
C GLN A 87 -11.85 15.84 4.55
N PRO A 88 -12.38 17.09 4.65
CA PRO A 88 -11.68 18.25 4.14
C PRO A 88 -10.34 18.46 4.86
N TYR A 89 -9.29 18.69 4.11
CA TYR A 89 -8.03 19.15 4.69
C TYR A 89 -8.17 20.56 5.25
N SER A 90 -7.71 20.77 6.47
CA SER A 90 -7.69 22.07 7.12
C SER A 90 -6.59 22.15 8.18
N GLY A 91 -6.17 23.36 8.51
CA GLY A 91 -5.21 23.56 9.61
C GLY A 91 -5.74 23.20 11.00
N LYS A 92 -7.01 22.79 11.11
CA LYS A 92 -7.64 22.35 12.38
C LYS A 92 -7.86 20.84 12.46
N MET A 93 -7.56 20.09 11.38
CA MET A 93 -7.69 18.64 11.42
C MET A 93 -6.65 18.03 12.37
N PRO A 94 -6.96 16.89 13.03
CA PRO A 94 -5.98 16.19 13.84
C PRO A 94 -4.84 15.65 12.97
N LEU A 95 -3.61 15.82 13.44
CA LEU A 95 -2.41 15.33 12.77
C LEU A 95 -1.77 14.23 13.60
N PHE A 96 -1.23 13.21 12.96
CA PHE A 96 -0.53 12.14 13.66
C PHE A 96 0.88 12.58 14.06
N GLY A 97 1.20 12.49 15.35
CA GLY A 97 2.51 12.86 15.89
C GLY A 97 2.82 14.35 15.71
N SER A 98 4.02 14.65 15.24
CA SER A 98 4.54 16.03 15.04
C SER A 98 4.38 16.54 13.60
N ARG A 99 3.55 15.90 12.79
CA ARG A 99 3.37 16.29 11.38
C ARG A 99 2.77 17.66 11.25
N THR A 100 3.03 18.28 10.11
CA THR A 100 2.56 19.65 9.81
C THR A 100 1.67 19.68 8.58
N PHE A 101 0.70 20.58 8.61
CA PHE A 101 -0.12 20.94 7.46
C PHE A 101 -0.38 22.43 7.47
N ALA A 102 0.02 23.12 6.42
CA ALA A 102 -0.22 24.54 6.23
C ALA A 102 -0.65 24.82 4.79
N LEU A 103 -1.82 25.40 4.66
CA LEU A 103 -2.38 25.87 3.39
C LEU A 103 -2.55 27.37 3.47
N ARG A 104 -2.11 28.09 2.47
CA ARG A 104 -2.30 29.55 2.36
C ARG A 104 -2.49 29.98 0.92
N ILE A 105 -3.19 31.09 0.78
CA ILE A 105 -3.32 31.82 -0.47
C ILE A 105 -2.35 33.03 -0.39
N PRO A 106 -1.31 33.10 -1.27
CA PRO A 106 -0.24 34.09 -1.14
C PRO A 106 -0.67 35.51 -1.60
N GLY A 107 -1.88 35.68 -2.11
CA GLY A 107 -2.42 36.95 -2.57
C GLY A 107 -3.95 37.00 -2.50
N SER A 108 -4.57 38.15 -2.71
CA SER A 108 -6.02 38.29 -2.68
C SER A 108 -6.49 39.27 -3.79
N PRO A 109 -6.68 38.80 -5.02
CA PRO A 109 -6.38 37.48 -5.58
C PRO A 109 -4.88 37.20 -5.68
N THR A 110 -4.52 35.95 -6.02
CA THR A 110 -3.12 35.55 -6.29
C THR A 110 -2.60 36.26 -7.54
N GLY A 111 -3.43 36.38 -8.57
CA GLY A 111 -3.09 37.08 -9.80
C GLY A 111 -4.29 37.66 -10.54
N GLY A 112 -3.99 38.45 -11.54
CA GLY A 112 -4.95 39.22 -12.34
C GLY A 112 -5.21 40.61 -11.83
N PRO A 113 -6.06 41.42 -12.55
CA PRO A 113 -6.84 41.01 -13.73
C PRO A 113 -5.97 40.86 -14.99
N PHE A 114 -6.26 39.84 -15.81
CA PHE A 114 -5.53 39.56 -17.03
C PHE A 114 -6.44 39.54 -18.28
N GLY A 115 -5.94 40.13 -19.36
CA GLY A 115 -6.57 40.16 -20.67
C GLY A 115 -7.86 40.99 -20.75
N PRO A 116 -8.53 40.99 -21.93
CA PRO A 116 -9.77 41.74 -22.15
C PRO A 116 -10.93 41.31 -21.21
N ASN A 117 -10.95 40.02 -20.83
CA ASN A 117 -11.97 39.48 -19.94
C ASN A 117 -11.68 39.74 -18.46
N ARG A 118 -10.56 40.37 -18.14
CA ARG A 118 -10.16 40.78 -16.78
C ARG A 118 -10.17 39.58 -15.80
N VAL A 119 -9.63 38.44 -16.25
CA VAL A 119 -9.57 37.17 -15.48
C VAL A 119 -8.71 37.37 -14.24
N MET A 120 -9.19 36.89 -13.12
CA MET A 120 -8.48 36.81 -11.84
C MET A 120 -8.49 35.35 -11.34
N TRP A 121 -7.48 35.01 -10.53
CA TRP A 121 -7.38 33.62 -9.99
C TRP A 121 -6.81 33.61 -8.59
N TYR A 122 -7.05 32.45 -7.93
CA TYR A 122 -6.46 32.11 -6.64
C TYR A 122 -5.68 30.80 -6.79
N ASP A 123 -4.43 30.79 -6.35
CA ASP A 123 -3.59 29.61 -6.24
C ASP A 123 -3.22 29.39 -4.77
N GLU A 124 -3.13 28.16 -4.35
CA GLU A 124 -2.81 27.77 -2.98
C GLU A 124 -1.35 27.31 -2.88
N MET A 125 -0.72 27.68 -1.78
CA MET A 125 0.56 27.11 -1.35
C MET A 125 0.32 26.08 -0.26
N LEU A 126 0.75 24.85 -0.49
CA LEU A 126 0.70 23.75 0.46
C LEU A 126 2.11 23.45 1.00
N THR A 127 2.24 23.40 2.31
CA THR A 127 3.39 22.84 3.02
C THR A 127 2.87 21.80 3.98
N ALA A 128 3.18 20.52 3.72
CA ALA A 128 2.64 19.42 4.51
C ALA A 128 3.52 18.16 4.42
N GLU A 129 3.48 17.38 5.48
CA GLU A 129 3.86 15.98 5.46
C GLU A 129 2.59 15.19 5.16
N ILE A 130 2.36 14.84 3.90
CA ILE A 130 1.08 14.30 3.39
C ILE A 130 0.67 13.01 4.12
N GLY A 131 1.64 12.15 4.49
CA GLY A 131 1.36 10.92 5.24
C GLY A 131 0.82 11.22 6.63
N GLN A 132 -0.33 10.63 7.00
CA GLN A 132 -0.95 10.69 8.33
C GLN A 132 -1.45 12.09 8.74
N VAL A 133 -1.84 12.92 7.79
CA VAL A 133 -2.39 14.26 8.07
C VAL A 133 -3.82 14.46 7.59
N GLY A 134 -4.50 13.43 7.19
CA GLY A 134 -5.90 13.50 6.72
C GLY A 134 -6.27 12.26 5.95
N THR A 135 -7.36 12.30 5.18
CA THR A 135 -7.72 11.20 4.29
C THR A 135 -6.70 11.11 3.17
N GLN A 136 -5.95 10.02 3.15
CA GLN A 136 -4.86 9.78 2.21
C GLN A 136 -4.80 8.33 1.75
N TYR A 137 -3.93 8.06 0.81
CA TYR A 137 -3.55 6.73 0.38
C TYR A 137 -2.06 6.51 0.63
N ASP A 138 -1.72 5.55 1.49
CA ASP A 138 -0.34 5.16 1.74
C ASP A 138 0.14 4.21 0.64
N GLY A 139 1.20 4.61 -0.07
CA GLY A 139 1.82 3.80 -1.12
C GLY A 139 2.69 2.68 -0.55
N LEU A 140 3.18 1.80 -1.42
CA LEU A 140 4.00 0.65 -1.06
C LEU A 140 5.38 1.02 -0.50
N GLY A 141 5.82 2.25 -0.72
CA GLY A 141 7.05 2.81 -0.15
C GLY A 141 6.86 3.48 1.22
N HIS A 142 5.64 3.48 1.79
CA HIS A 142 5.37 4.19 3.05
C HIS A 142 5.88 3.44 4.28
N ILE A 143 5.74 2.12 4.33
CA ILE A 143 6.15 1.31 5.48
C ILE A 143 7.05 0.17 5.03
N GLY A 144 8.17 0.01 5.74
CA GLY A 144 9.11 -1.08 5.57
C GLY A 144 9.44 -1.76 6.90
N VAL A 145 10.32 -2.76 6.85
CA VAL A 145 10.78 -3.53 8.01
C VAL A 145 12.30 -3.58 8.03
N GLN A 146 12.89 -3.35 9.19
CA GLN A 146 14.30 -3.61 9.45
C GLN A 146 14.48 -5.14 9.61
N VAL A 147 15.17 -5.78 8.68
CA VAL A 147 15.37 -7.24 8.70
C VAL A 147 16.73 -7.65 9.24
N GLY A 148 17.70 -6.76 9.25
CA GLY A 148 19.07 -6.97 9.75
C GLY A 148 19.45 -5.95 10.81
N ALA A 149 20.69 -5.48 10.76
CA ALA A 149 21.22 -4.54 11.74
C ALA A 149 20.45 -3.23 11.77
N ASP A 150 20.15 -2.74 12.97
CA ASP A 150 19.41 -1.50 13.16
C ASP A 150 20.13 -0.31 12.51
N GLY A 151 19.36 0.46 11.72
CA GLY A 151 19.85 1.63 11.01
C GLY A 151 20.60 1.34 9.70
N ASP A 152 20.86 0.09 9.36
CA ASP A 152 21.43 -0.24 8.05
C ASP A 152 20.35 -0.15 6.97
N LYS A 153 20.48 0.83 6.08
CA LYS A 153 19.55 1.08 4.96
C LYS A 153 19.48 -0.09 3.96
N ASN A 154 20.52 -0.90 3.87
CA ASN A 154 20.54 -2.09 3.03
C ASN A 154 19.77 -3.26 3.66
N GLU A 155 19.49 -3.18 4.94
CA GLU A 155 18.72 -4.17 5.69
C GLU A 155 17.29 -3.69 6.01
N MET A 156 16.89 -2.53 5.50
CA MET A 156 15.50 -2.07 5.49
C MET A 156 14.83 -2.55 4.21
N ARG A 157 13.75 -3.30 4.35
CA ARG A 157 12.99 -3.88 3.23
C ARG A 157 11.58 -3.32 3.18
N PHE A 158 11.21 -2.83 2.01
CA PHE A 158 9.87 -2.42 1.66
C PHE A 158 9.18 -3.47 0.80
N TYR A 159 8.06 -3.13 0.21
CA TYR A 159 7.37 -4.02 -0.70
C TYR A 159 8.35 -4.62 -1.73
N ASN A 160 8.17 -5.90 -2.02
CA ASN A 160 8.97 -6.66 -2.96
C ASN A 160 10.49 -6.67 -2.68
N GLY A 161 10.88 -6.40 -1.43
CA GLY A 161 12.27 -6.42 -0.98
C GLY A 161 13.10 -5.20 -1.35
N VAL A 162 12.47 -4.17 -1.91
CA VAL A 162 13.16 -2.91 -2.26
C VAL A 162 13.78 -2.30 -1.00
N THR A 163 15.04 -1.92 -1.09
CA THR A 163 15.78 -1.30 0.01
C THR A 163 15.55 0.22 0.04
N VAL A 164 15.84 0.84 1.19
CA VAL A 164 15.86 2.32 1.28
C VAL A 164 16.80 2.92 0.26
N GLN A 165 18.00 2.34 0.10
CA GLN A 165 18.99 2.85 -0.84
C GLN A 165 18.51 2.82 -2.30
N GLU A 166 17.72 1.79 -2.68
CA GLU A 166 17.16 1.70 -4.04
C GLU A 166 15.97 2.64 -4.27
N MET A 167 15.28 3.01 -3.22
CA MET A 167 14.00 3.70 -3.26
C MET A 167 14.12 5.21 -3.05
N GLU A 168 15.05 5.66 -2.20
CA GLU A 168 15.17 7.08 -1.85
C GLU A 168 15.73 7.92 -3.00
N GLY A 169 15.16 9.11 -3.19
CA GLY A 169 15.65 10.12 -4.13
C GLY A 169 15.58 11.51 -3.50
N ALA A 170 16.31 12.45 -4.09
CA ALA A 170 16.40 13.83 -3.56
C ALA A 170 15.06 14.58 -3.55
N TYR A 171 14.13 14.20 -4.40
CA TYR A 171 12.83 14.87 -4.57
C TYR A 171 11.64 13.93 -4.37
N GLY A 172 11.85 12.77 -3.76
CA GLY A 172 10.84 11.77 -3.52
C GLY A 172 11.34 10.37 -3.80
N LEU A 173 10.44 9.40 -3.78
CA LEU A 173 10.77 8.02 -4.07
C LEU A 173 11.03 7.82 -5.56
N VAL A 174 12.08 7.08 -5.92
CA VAL A 174 12.38 6.66 -7.30
C VAL A 174 11.87 5.24 -7.60
N LYS A 175 11.47 4.51 -6.56
CA LYS A 175 10.73 3.24 -6.62
C LYS A 175 9.58 3.26 -5.62
N LEU A 176 8.57 2.46 -5.85
CA LEU A 176 7.40 2.28 -4.98
C LEU A 176 6.57 3.57 -4.72
N GLY A 177 6.76 4.59 -5.55
CA GLY A 177 5.93 5.78 -5.52
C GLY A 177 4.47 5.46 -5.92
N THR A 178 3.54 6.28 -5.47
CA THR A 178 2.10 6.07 -5.73
C THR A 178 1.73 6.16 -7.20
N GLU A 179 2.54 6.79 -8.03
CA GLU A 179 2.39 6.84 -9.49
C GLU A 179 2.48 5.47 -10.16
N ASN A 180 3.08 4.47 -9.49
CA ASN A 180 3.17 3.09 -9.98
C ASN A 180 1.91 2.26 -9.67
N LEU A 181 1.01 2.78 -8.83
CA LEU A 181 -0.21 2.09 -8.47
C LEU A 181 -1.26 2.19 -9.58
N ASN A 182 -2.04 1.14 -9.75
CA ASN A 182 -3.12 1.16 -10.73
C ASN A 182 -4.34 1.90 -10.16
N PRO A 183 -5.18 2.52 -11.02
CA PRO A 183 -6.44 3.12 -10.60
C PRO A 183 -7.30 2.13 -9.82
N ILE A 184 -7.88 2.57 -8.72
CA ILE A 184 -8.63 1.72 -7.80
C ILE A 184 -10.12 1.81 -8.13
N ILE A 185 -10.66 0.75 -8.72
CA ILE A 185 -12.11 0.55 -8.92
C ILE A 185 -12.44 -0.83 -8.37
N ALA A 186 -12.99 -0.87 -7.17
CA ALA A 186 -13.23 -2.12 -6.45
C ALA A 186 -14.55 -2.08 -5.66
N ARG A 187 -15.05 -3.27 -5.32
CA ARG A 187 -16.10 -3.41 -4.33
C ARG A 187 -15.53 -3.10 -2.94
N GLY A 188 -16.11 -2.14 -2.24
CA GLY A 188 -15.84 -1.91 -0.82
C GLY A 188 -16.60 -2.91 0.06
N ILE A 189 -16.01 -3.28 1.19
CA ILE A 189 -16.66 -4.05 2.26
C ILE A 189 -16.48 -3.25 3.54
N LEU A 190 -17.58 -2.91 4.20
CA LEU A 190 -17.54 -2.35 5.54
C LEU A 190 -17.40 -3.50 6.54
N ILE A 191 -16.37 -3.46 7.38
CA ILE A 191 -16.14 -4.38 8.49
C ILE A 191 -16.33 -3.55 9.77
N ASP A 192 -17.54 -3.58 10.33
CA ASP A 192 -17.92 -2.75 11.47
C ASP A 192 -17.66 -3.50 12.79
N VAL A 193 -16.38 -3.51 13.17
CA VAL A 193 -15.93 -4.20 14.41
C VAL A 193 -16.51 -3.55 15.66
N ALA A 194 -16.67 -2.22 15.69
CA ALA A 194 -17.24 -1.53 16.82
C ALA A 194 -18.69 -2.02 17.09
N ASN A 195 -19.50 -2.05 16.05
CA ASN A 195 -20.87 -2.57 16.14
C ASN A 195 -20.90 -4.07 16.49
N ALA A 196 -20.03 -4.87 15.91
CA ALA A 196 -19.93 -6.31 16.22
C ALA A 196 -19.55 -6.57 17.70
N ARG A 197 -18.77 -5.67 18.31
CA ARG A 197 -18.42 -5.70 19.74
C ARG A 197 -19.47 -5.01 20.63
N GLY A 198 -20.49 -4.38 20.05
CA GLY A 198 -21.53 -3.67 20.79
C GLY A 198 -21.05 -2.36 21.45
N VAL A 199 -20.05 -1.71 20.86
CA VAL A 199 -19.50 -0.43 21.34
C VAL A 199 -19.70 0.67 20.30
N GLU A 200 -19.80 1.92 20.75
CA GLU A 200 -19.95 3.08 19.84
C GLU A 200 -18.69 3.32 19.01
N ALA A 201 -17.53 3.17 19.64
CA ALA A 201 -16.23 3.32 19.02
C ALA A 201 -15.20 2.42 19.70
N MET A 202 -14.15 2.07 18.98
CA MET A 202 -12.99 1.36 19.52
C MET A 202 -12.13 2.30 20.36
N GLU A 203 -11.58 1.79 21.45
CA GLU A 203 -10.66 2.55 22.29
C GLU A 203 -9.24 2.59 21.72
N LYS A 204 -8.47 3.59 22.15
CA LYS A 204 -7.06 3.71 21.73
C LYS A 204 -6.26 2.50 22.22
N GLY A 205 -5.67 1.78 21.26
CA GLY A 205 -4.85 0.59 21.54
C GLY A 205 -5.61 -0.73 21.47
N ASP A 206 -6.90 -0.70 21.20
CA ASP A 206 -7.68 -1.92 20.94
C ASP A 206 -7.14 -2.65 19.71
N VAL A 207 -6.96 -3.95 19.85
CA VAL A 207 -6.52 -4.82 18.78
C VAL A 207 -7.73 -5.44 18.08
N ILE A 208 -7.79 -5.27 16.76
CA ILE A 208 -8.76 -5.95 15.91
C ILE A 208 -8.13 -7.27 15.45
N THR A 209 -8.77 -8.36 15.82
CA THR A 209 -8.32 -9.72 15.49
C THR A 209 -9.05 -10.28 14.26
N MET A 210 -8.56 -11.39 13.71
CA MET A 210 -9.28 -12.11 12.67
C MET A 210 -10.62 -12.68 13.13
N ALA A 211 -10.80 -12.91 14.43
CA ALA A 211 -12.09 -13.30 14.99
C ALA A 211 -13.09 -12.14 14.88
N ASP A 212 -12.66 -10.92 15.22
CA ASP A 212 -13.49 -9.71 15.08
C ASP A 212 -13.90 -9.46 13.62
N VAL A 213 -12.95 -9.56 12.69
CA VAL A 213 -13.20 -9.39 11.24
C VAL A 213 -14.20 -10.41 10.71
N LYS A 214 -14.22 -11.62 11.28
CA LYS A 214 -15.18 -12.67 10.88
C LYS A 214 -16.56 -12.49 11.53
N ALA A 215 -16.62 -11.82 12.68
CA ALA A 215 -17.86 -11.55 13.40
C ALA A 215 -18.58 -10.30 12.86
N ALA A 216 -17.84 -9.35 12.31
CA ALA A 216 -18.35 -8.13 11.70
C ALA A 216 -18.73 -8.33 10.23
#